data_4dc22c63804c6946f643bb4c39038d21
#
_entry.id   4dc22c63804c6946f643bb4c39038d21
#
_cell.length_a   1.000
_cell.length_b   1.000
_cell.length_c   1.000
_cell.angle_alpha   90.00
_cell.angle_beta   90.00
_cell.angle_gamma   90.00
#
_symmetry.space_group_name_H-M   'P 1'
#
loop_
_entity.id
_entity.type
_entity.pdbx_description
1 polymer ?
#
loop_
_entity_poly.entity_id
_entity_poly.type
_entity_poly.pdbx_seq_one_letter_code
_entity_poly.pdbx_strand_id
1 'polypeptide(L)'
;FGHEIRISQGVPVGIIESHFGGSKLYCWMPRESLENSPEFTRDIIEPYRDQKKKWDVAYAAWQDDPNRDPNRPPTEPWRLSCLYNAMIAPIAPLAMRGVIWYQGESNQGRAEAYRRQLPTMVKEWRKTFKQNDLAFLAVQLPAFGKVRDWPRSPWAEMRESIALLEKSLPHTATVVSTDCGLPDEIHPPLKRPIGQRLALAARSKIYGEKDLVYRE
;
A
#
# COMPACT_ATOMS: atom_id res chain seq x y z
N PHE A 1 -11.98 13.25 -1.17
CA PHE A 1 -12.61 12.19 -0.40
C PHE A 1 -13.36 12.72 0.82
N GLY A 2 -12.66 13.20 1.86
CA GLY A 2 -13.30 13.64 3.12
C GLY A 2 -14.38 14.70 2.94
N HIS A 3 -14.17 15.65 2.04
CA HIS A 3 -15.16 16.66 1.70
C HIS A 3 -16.45 16.05 1.13
N GLU A 4 -16.33 15.10 0.18
CA GLU A 4 -17.46 14.41 -0.43
C GLU A 4 -18.25 13.57 0.60
N ILE A 5 -17.53 12.87 1.49
CA ILE A 5 -18.17 12.09 2.56
C ILE A 5 -18.87 13.01 3.55
N ARG A 6 -18.25 14.12 3.94
CA ARG A 6 -18.87 15.11 4.85
C ARG A 6 -20.19 15.64 4.28
N ILE A 7 -20.23 15.95 3.00
CA ILE A 7 -21.44 16.45 2.35
C ILE A 7 -22.50 15.35 2.25
N SER A 8 -22.13 14.17 1.76
CA SER A 8 -23.10 13.11 1.52
C SER A 8 -23.69 12.52 2.79
N GLN A 9 -22.91 12.45 3.86
CA GLN A 9 -23.36 11.84 5.13
C GLN A 9 -23.81 12.88 6.18
N GLY A 10 -23.57 14.17 5.94
CA GLY A 10 -23.96 15.24 6.87
C GLY A 10 -23.21 15.22 8.22
N VAL A 11 -22.03 14.59 8.29
CA VAL A 11 -21.27 14.41 9.54
C VAL A 11 -19.85 14.95 9.41
N PRO A 12 -19.20 15.37 10.50
CA PRO A 12 -17.77 15.69 10.50
C PRO A 12 -16.93 14.48 10.08
N VAL A 13 -15.86 14.71 9.32
CA VAL A 13 -14.93 13.69 8.86
C VAL A 13 -13.53 14.05 9.32
N GLY A 14 -12.93 13.22 10.16
CA GLY A 14 -11.52 13.28 10.52
C GLY A 14 -10.68 12.41 9.56
N ILE A 15 -9.50 12.88 9.23
CA ILE A 15 -8.52 12.15 8.42
C ILE A 15 -7.22 12.05 9.21
N ILE A 16 -6.67 10.84 9.29
CA ILE A 16 -5.35 10.58 9.85
C ILE A 16 -4.43 10.26 8.68
N GLU A 17 -3.38 11.02 8.53
CA GLU A 17 -2.36 10.78 7.52
C GLU A 17 -1.27 9.87 8.08
N SER A 18 -1.06 8.73 7.42
CA SER A 18 -0.01 7.76 7.73
C SER A 18 0.55 7.28 6.40
N HIS A 19 1.59 7.96 5.92
CA HIS A 19 2.19 7.66 4.61
C HIS A 19 3.71 7.78 4.65
N PHE A 20 4.38 6.98 3.82
CA PHE A 20 5.83 7.03 3.62
C PHE A 20 6.16 6.58 2.19
N GLY A 21 6.68 7.49 1.38
CA GLY A 21 6.96 7.25 -0.03
C GLY A 21 8.04 6.18 -0.26
N GLY A 22 7.95 5.44 -1.37
CA GLY A 22 8.92 4.41 -1.76
C GLY A 22 8.92 3.15 -0.90
N SER A 23 8.02 3.03 0.07
CA SER A 23 7.97 1.87 0.97
C SER A 23 7.38 0.63 0.29
N LYS A 24 7.84 -0.54 0.74
CA LYS A 24 7.29 -1.84 0.34
C LYS A 24 6.19 -2.27 1.28
N LEU A 25 5.26 -3.08 0.79
CA LEU A 25 4.08 -3.53 1.57
C LEU A 25 4.46 -4.19 2.90
N TYR A 26 5.52 -4.99 2.93
CA TYR A 26 5.95 -5.67 4.16
C TYR A 26 6.38 -4.73 5.30
N CYS A 27 6.71 -3.47 5.00
CA CYS A 27 6.98 -2.47 6.02
C CYS A 27 5.76 -2.12 6.86
N TRP A 28 4.56 -2.33 6.30
CA TRP A 28 3.25 -2.03 6.86
C TRP A 28 2.56 -3.25 7.50
N MET A 29 3.23 -4.41 7.50
CA MET A 29 2.72 -5.66 8.07
C MET A 29 3.31 -5.91 9.46
N PRO A 30 2.55 -6.48 10.42
CA PRO A 30 3.10 -6.94 11.68
C PRO A 30 4.20 -7.98 11.45
N ARG A 31 5.24 -7.96 12.26
CA ARG A 31 6.38 -8.89 12.16
C ARG A 31 5.95 -10.35 12.26
N GLU A 32 5.06 -10.62 13.20
CA GLU A 32 4.52 -11.94 13.42
C GLU A 32 3.81 -12.52 12.17
N SER A 33 3.06 -11.72 11.44
CA SER A 33 2.39 -12.18 10.22
C SER A 33 3.35 -12.55 9.10
N LEU A 34 4.53 -11.93 9.07
CA LEU A 34 5.59 -12.28 8.13
C LEU A 34 6.28 -13.59 8.52
N GLU A 35 6.55 -13.77 9.81
CA GLU A 35 7.30 -14.93 10.34
C GLU A 35 6.45 -16.20 10.39
N ASN A 36 5.14 -16.07 10.61
CA ASN A 36 4.23 -17.21 10.67
C ASN A 36 3.82 -17.75 9.29
N SER A 37 4.29 -17.15 8.20
CA SER A 37 4.03 -17.61 6.84
C SER A 37 5.31 -18.15 6.18
N PRO A 38 5.39 -19.46 5.88
CA PRO A 38 6.52 -20.02 5.13
C PRO A 38 6.75 -19.33 3.78
N GLU A 39 5.67 -18.92 3.12
CA GLU A 39 5.77 -18.18 1.86
C GLU A 39 6.40 -16.79 2.06
N PHE A 40 5.99 -16.05 3.09
CA PHE A 40 6.57 -14.74 3.37
C PHE A 40 7.99 -14.85 3.90
N THR A 41 8.30 -15.92 4.62
CA THR A 41 9.69 -16.21 5.00
C THR A 41 10.56 -16.33 3.76
N ARG A 42 10.18 -17.18 2.81
CA ARG A 42 10.92 -17.39 1.55
C ARG A 42 10.95 -16.13 0.67
N ASP A 43 9.80 -15.45 0.49
CA ASP A 43 9.65 -14.41 -0.52
C ASP A 43 10.05 -13.00 -0.01
N ILE A 44 10.11 -12.81 1.32
CA ILE A 44 10.37 -11.52 1.96
C ILE A 44 11.54 -11.59 2.94
N ILE A 45 11.47 -12.47 3.96
CA ILE A 45 12.41 -12.44 5.08
C ILE A 45 13.81 -12.88 4.64
N GLU A 46 13.92 -13.98 3.92
CA GLU A 46 15.21 -14.46 3.42
C GLU A 46 15.86 -13.47 2.46
N PRO A 47 15.19 -12.94 1.42
CA PRO A 47 15.76 -11.90 0.58
C PRO A 47 16.14 -10.63 1.34
N TYR A 48 15.37 -10.25 2.35
CA TYR A 48 15.72 -9.11 3.21
C TYR A 48 17.00 -9.38 4.00
N ARG A 49 17.12 -10.57 4.61
CA ARG A 49 18.34 -10.97 5.36
C ARG A 49 19.58 -10.91 4.49
N ASP A 50 19.48 -11.38 3.24
CA ASP A 50 20.61 -11.35 2.30
C ASP A 50 20.96 -9.91 1.87
N GLN A 51 19.95 -9.08 1.59
CA GLN A 51 20.17 -7.67 1.31
C GLN A 51 20.79 -6.93 2.49
N LYS A 52 20.32 -7.23 3.70
CA LYS A 52 20.86 -6.62 4.93
C LYS A 52 22.30 -7.00 5.17
N LYS A 53 22.69 -8.26 5.00
CA LYS A 53 24.08 -8.71 5.09
C LYS A 53 24.99 -7.99 4.08
N LYS A 54 24.55 -7.86 2.82
CA LYS A 54 25.28 -7.13 1.80
C LYS A 54 25.45 -5.66 2.15
N TRP A 55 24.39 -5.07 2.67
CA TRP A 55 24.43 -3.68 3.12
C TRP A 55 25.36 -3.50 4.33
N ASP A 56 25.34 -4.40 5.32
CA ASP A 56 26.22 -4.33 6.49
C ASP A 56 27.70 -4.31 6.07
N VAL A 57 28.07 -5.16 5.11
CA VAL A 57 29.43 -5.18 4.57
C VAL A 57 29.76 -3.88 3.81
N ALA A 58 28.85 -3.43 2.97
CA ALA A 58 29.06 -2.21 2.17
C ALA A 58 29.11 -0.96 3.08
N TYR A 59 28.29 -0.93 4.12
CA TYR A 59 28.26 0.19 5.07
C TYR A 59 29.53 0.24 5.93
N ALA A 60 30.02 -0.91 6.42
CA ALA A 60 31.27 -0.98 7.13
C ALA A 60 32.44 -0.51 6.23
N ALA A 61 32.54 -1.00 5.01
CA ALA A 61 33.57 -0.57 4.07
C ALA A 61 33.48 0.94 3.77
N TRP A 62 32.26 1.49 3.64
CA TRP A 62 32.07 2.92 3.46
C TRP A 62 32.50 3.72 4.70
N GLN A 63 32.23 3.21 5.91
CA GLN A 63 32.66 3.88 7.16
C GLN A 63 34.18 3.96 7.27
N ASP A 64 34.89 2.91 6.83
CA ASP A 64 36.36 2.80 6.90
C ASP A 64 37.06 3.56 5.76
N ASP A 65 36.35 4.00 4.72
CA ASP A 65 36.93 4.77 3.61
C ASP A 65 37.21 6.23 4.02
N PRO A 66 38.47 6.66 4.09
CA PRO A 66 38.82 8.05 4.43
C PRO A 66 38.33 9.08 3.41
N ASN A 67 38.04 8.64 2.18
CA ASN A 67 37.57 9.49 1.08
C ASN A 67 36.05 9.42 0.88
N ARG A 68 35.32 8.78 1.79
CA ARG A 68 33.87 8.65 1.67
C ARG A 68 33.15 10.00 1.57
N ASP A 69 32.14 10.07 0.75
CA ASP A 69 31.16 11.17 0.80
C ASP A 69 30.17 10.90 1.97
N PRO A 70 30.18 11.71 3.04
CA PRO A 70 29.30 11.51 4.20
C PRO A 70 27.82 11.64 3.84
N ASN A 71 27.50 12.28 2.71
CA ASN A 71 26.12 12.47 2.25
C ASN A 71 25.62 11.32 1.36
N ARG A 72 26.49 10.33 1.05
CA ARG A 72 26.15 9.21 0.15
C ARG A 72 26.48 7.84 0.77
N PRO A 73 25.91 7.52 1.94
CA PRO A 73 26.05 6.18 2.48
C PRO A 73 25.33 5.15 1.58
N PRO A 74 25.74 3.89 1.64
CA PRO A 74 24.97 2.80 1.01
C PRO A 74 23.53 2.82 1.49
N THR A 75 22.57 2.66 0.55
CA THR A 75 21.15 2.69 0.87
C THR A 75 20.75 1.47 1.69
N GLU A 76 20.25 1.69 2.90
CA GLU A 76 19.74 0.61 3.76
C GLU A 76 18.48 -0.02 3.15
N PRO A 77 18.37 -1.36 3.13
CA PRO A 77 17.12 -1.99 2.72
C PRO A 77 16.00 -1.66 3.71
N TRP A 78 14.78 -1.50 3.20
CA TRP A 78 13.61 -1.26 4.04
C TRP A 78 13.48 -2.32 5.14
N ARG A 79 13.43 -1.90 6.39
CA ARG A 79 13.29 -2.80 7.54
C ARG A 79 11.89 -3.41 7.58
N LEU A 80 11.83 -4.69 7.91
CA LEU A 80 10.56 -5.39 8.08
C LEU A 80 9.72 -4.72 9.17
N SER A 81 8.43 -4.51 8.89
CA SER A 81 7.44 -3.99 9.85
C SER A 81 7.71 -2.58 10.43
N CYS A 82 8.71 -1.86 9.91
CA CYS A 82 9.11 -0.58 10.49
C CYS A 82 7.99 0.46 10.50
N LEU A 83 7.22 0.56 9.42
CA LEU A 83 6.13 1.53 9.31
C LEU A 83 4.87 1.06 10.06
N TYR A 84 4.62 -0.25 10.11
CA TYR A 84 3.59 -0.78 10.98
C TYR A 84 3.85 -0.41 12.45
N ASN A 85 5.06 -0.66 12.94
CA ASN A 85 5.42 -0.38 14.34
C ASN A 85 5.41 1.12 14.67
N ALA A 86 5.85 1.96 13.72
CA ALA A 86 5.98 3.40 13.96
C ALA A 86 4.69 4.19 13.71
N MET A 87 3.83 3.75 12.79
CA MET A 87 2.75 4.58 12.26
C MET A 87 1.36 3.94 12.39
N ILE A 88 1.26 2.62 12.50
CA ILE A 88 -0.03 1.92 12.55
C ILE A 88 -0.33 1.41 13.97
N ALA A 89 0.58 0.67 14.58
CA ALA A 89 0.37 0.13 15.91
C ALA A 89 0.09 1.22 16.98
N PRO A 90 0.76 2.40 16.96
CA PRO A 90 0.49 3.45 17.95
C PRO A 90 -0.90 4.06 17.85
N ILE A 91 -1.54 4.03 16.69
CA ILE A 91 -2.90 4.57 16.50
C ILE A 91 -3.99 3.50 16.61
N ALA A 92 -3.63 2.25 16.82
CA ALA A 92 -4.56 1.11 16.88
C ALA A 92 -5.71 1.22 17.90
N PRO A 93 -5.59 1.93 19.04
CA PRO A 93 -6.72 2.13 19.94
C PRO A 93 -7.85 2.98 19.36
N LEU A 94 -7.61 3.73 18.29
CA LEU A 94 -8.62 4.60 17.69
C LEU A 94 -9.62 3.79 16.86
N ALA A 95 -10.91 4.00 17.12
CA ALA A 95 -11.95 3.51 16.25
C ALA A 95 -11.96 4.30 14.95
N MET A 96 -11.89 3.61 13.82
CA MET A 96 -11.90 4.23 12.49
C MET A 96 -13.04 3.67 11.63
N ARG A 97 -13.54 4.47 10.71
CA ARG A 97 -14.56 4.02 9.76
C ARG A 97 -13.95 3.20 8.61
N GLY A 98 -12.70 3.45 8.27
CA GLY A 98 -12.02 2.73 7.21
C GLY A 98 -10.62 3.26 6.93
N VAL A 99 -9.95 2.59 6.03
CA VAL A 99 -8.60 2.90 5.55
C VAL A 99 -8.66 3.17 4.04
N ILE A 100 -7.95 4.19 3.60
CA ILE A 100 -7.66 4.42 2.18
C ILE A 100 -6.21 4.01 1.95
N TRP A 101 -6.01 3.09 1.01
CA TRP A 101 -4.70 2.54 0.68
C TRP A 101 -4.28 2.87 -0.74
N TYR A 102 -3.18 3.60 -0.89
CA TYR A 102 -2.60 3.92 -2.19
C TYR A 102 -1.10 3.65 -2.14
N GLN A 103 -0.69 2.46 -2.57
CA GLN A 103 0.70 1.97 -2.56
C GLN A 103 0.83 0.81 -3.56
N GLY A 104 2.02 0.54 -4.04
CA GLY A 104 2.29 -0.64 -4.86
C GLY A 104 3.51 -0.48 -5.76
N GLU A 105 3.94 0.73 -6.04
CA GLU A 105 5.01 1.09 -6.97
C GLU A 105 6.31 0.37 -6.64
N SER A 106 6.72 0.37 -5.38
CA SER A 106 7.92 -0.32 -4.89
C SER A 106 7.80 -1.85 -4.84
N ASN A 107 6.63 -2.38 -5.12
CA ASN A 107 6.37 -3.82 -5.25
C ASN A 107 6.31 -4.28 -6.71
N GLN A 108 6.56 -3.40 -7.67
CA GLN A 108 6.61 -3.74 -9.10
C GLN A 108 7.49 -4.96 -9.35
N GLY A 109 7.02 -5.88 -10.19
CA GLY A 109 7.70 -7.15 -10.48
C GLY A 109 7.49 -8.25 -9.42
N ARG A 110 6.70 -7.97 -8.37
CA ARG A 110 6.35 -8.92 -7.32
C ARG A 110 4.82 -9.01 -7.09
N ALA A 111 4.06 -8.86 -8.16
CA ALA A 111 2.60 -8.83 -8.13
C ALA A 111 1.99 -10.08 -7.51
N GLU A 112 2.55 -11.26 -7.79
CA GLU A 112 2.09 -12.53 -7.24
C GLU A 112 2.23 -12.60 -5.71
N ALA A 113 3.37 -12.15 -5.17
CA ALA A 113 3.54 -12.03 -3.73
C ALA A 113 2.60 -10.97 -3.13
N TYR A 114 2.40 -9.86 -3.83
CA TYR A 114 1.51 -8.77 -3.40
C TYR A 114 0.05 -9.23 -3.27
N ARG A 115 -0.44 -10.12 -4.14
CA ARG A 115 -1.78 -10.73 -4.05
C ARG A 115 -2.04 -11.42 -2.72
N ARG A 116 -1.02 -11.99 -2.11
CA ARG A 116 -1.10 -12.67 -0.80
C ARG A 116 -0.86 -11.70 0.35
N GLN A 117 0.09 -10.79 0.19
CA GLN A 117 0.47 -9.84 1.23
C GLN A 117 -0.65 -8.84 1.54
N LEU A 118 -1.30 -8.26 0.53
CA LEU A 118 -2.29 -7.21 0.74
C LEU A 118 -3.51 -7.69 1.54
N PRO A 119 -4.16 -8.81 1.20
CA PRO A 119 -5.25 -9.34 2.03
C PRO A 119 -4.81 -9.72 3.44
N THR A 120 -3.58 -10.23 3.59
CA THR A 120 -3.03 -10.58 4.92
C THR A 120 -2.83 -9.31 5.75
N MET A 121 -2.25 -8.26 5.18
CA MET A 121 -2.10 -6.97 5.86
C MET A 121 -3.45 -6.42 6.34
N VAL A 122 -4.46 -6.45 5.48
CA VAL A 122 -5.83 -5.99 5.85
C VAL A 122 -6.39 -6.78 7.02
N LYS A 123 -6.26 -8.11 7.01
CA LYS A 123 -6.70 -8.96 8.12
C LYS A 123 -5.97 -8.63 9.42
N GLU A 124 -4.65 -8.45 9.34
CA GLU A 124 -3.85 -8.13 10.52
C GLU A 124 -4.17 -6.73 11.07
N TRP A 125 -4.41 -5.74 10.22
CA TRP A 125 -4.84 -4.42 10.68
C TRP A 125 -6.23 -4.49 11.35
N ARG A 126 -7.17 -5.27 10.80
CA ARG A 126 -8.47 -5.52 11.45
C ARG A 126 -8.33 -6.09 12.86
N LYS A 127 -7.41 -7.05 13.05
CA LYS A 127 -7.09 -7.59 14.38
C LYS A 127 -6.50 -6.52 15.29
N THR A 128 -5.52 -5.76 14.78
CA THR A 128 -4.82 -4.70 15.51
C THR A 128 -5.78 -3.63 16.00
N PHE A 129 -6.70 -3.17 15.14
CA PHE A 129 -7.74 -2.20 15.50
C PHE A 129 -8.94 -2.80 16.20
N LYS A 130 -9.00 -4.12 16.38
CA LYS A 130 -10.15 -4.85 16.95
C LYS A 130 -11.46 -4.53 16.22
N GLN A 131 -11.41 -4.31 14.93
CA GLN A 131 -12.54 -3.99 14.05
C GLN A 131 -12.55 -4.96 12.87
N ASN A 132 -13.29 -6.07 12.99
CA ASN A 132 -13.32 -7.13 11.96
C ASN A 132 -13.92 -6.65 10.63
N ASP A 133 -14.74 -5.61 10.66
CA ASP A 133 -15.41 -5.00 9.53
C ASP A 133 -14.74 -3.68 9.07
N LEU A 134 -13.58 -3.34 9.62
CA LEU A 134 -12.84 -2.14 9.21
C LEU A 134 -12.72 -2.10 7.68
N ALA A 135 -13.33 -1.09 7.08
CA ALA A 135 -13.37 -0.97 5.64
C ALA A 135 -12.00 -0.64 5.07
N PHE A 136 -11.70 -1.18 3.89
CA PHE A 136 -10.41 -0.97 3.23
C PHE A 136 -10.60 -0.64 1.75
N LEU A 137 -10.31 0.59 1.36
CA LEU A 137 -10.46 1.09 0.00
C LEU A 137 -9.08 1.22 -0.64
N ALA A 138 -8.79 0.41 -1.65
CA ALA A 138 -7.50 0.41 -2.32
C ALA A 138 -7.56 1.14 -3.67
N VAL A 139 -6.52 1.89 -3.99
CA VAL A 139 -6.34 2.56 -5.27
C VAL A 139 -5.43 1.71 -6.15
N GLN A 140 -5.87 1.37 -7.36
CA GLN A 140 -4.98 0.78 -8.37
C GLN A 140 -3.91 1.78 -8.79
N LEU A 141 -2.76 1.28 -9.23
CA LEU A 141 -1.69 2.15 -9.72
C LEU A 141 -2.13 2.88 -11.00
N PRO A 142 -1.81 4.16 -11.13
CA PRO A 142 -2.09 4.96 -12.34
C PRO A 142 -1.26 4.45 -13.52
N ALA A 143 -1.56 4.93 -14.73
CA ALA A 143 -0.68 4.69 -15.86
C ALA A 143 0.68 5.34 -15.61
N PHE A 144 1.75 4.61 -15.91
CA PHE A 144 3.14 5.08 -15.78
C PHE A 144 4.05 4.30 -16.72
N GLY A 145 5.06 4.97 -17.26
CA GLY A 145 6.02 4.40 -18.17
C GLY A 145 5.48 4.28 -19.60
N LYS A 146 6.37 3.95 -20.53
CA LYS A 146 6.02 3.74 -21.93
C LYS A 146 5.21 2.45 -22.08
N VAL A 147 4.28 2.46 -23.02
CA VAL A 147 3.61 1.24 -23.45
C VAL A 147 4.70 0.24 -23.89
N ARG A 148 4.71 -0.92 -23.27
CA ARG A 148 5.62 -2.01 -23.62
C ARG A 148 4.83 -3.07 -24.37
N ASP A 149 5.47 -3.62 -25.40
CA ASP A 149 4.90 -4.71 -26.14
C ASP A 149 4.70 -5.93 -25.22
N TRP A 150 3.59 -6.62 -25.47
CA TRP A 150 3.26 -7.90 -24.89
C TRP A 150 4.47 -8.85 -24.85
N PRO A 151 4.65 -9.75 -23.82
CA PRO A 151 3.51 -10.26 -23.03
C PRO A 151 3.45 -9.82 -21.55
N ARG A 152 4.40 -9.06 -21.03
CA ARG A 152 4.45 -8.75 -19.59
C ARG A 152 4.49 -7.26 -19.27
N SER A 153 3.52 -6.83 -18.47
CA SER A 153 3.51 -5.51 -17.87
C SER A 153 3.45 -5.65 -16.34
N PRO A 154 4.60 -5.56 -15.63
CA PRO A 154 4.63 -5.64 -14.17
C PRO A 154 3.70 -4.63 -13.50
N TRP A 155 3.44 -3.50 -14.17
CA TRP A 155 2.54 -2.46 -13.69
C TRP A 155 1.07 -2.87 -13.80
N ALA A 156 0.69 -3.53 -14.89
CA ALA A 156 -0.66 -4.07 -15.06
C ALA A 156 -0.92 -5.25 -14.11
N GLU A 157 0.07 -6.12 -13.92
CA GLU A 157 0.02 -7.22 -12.94
C GLU A 157 -0.19 -6.69 -11.51
N MET A 158 0.45 -5.57 -11.15
CA MET A 158 0.22 -4.91 -9.86
C MET A 158 -1.20 -4.36 -9.74
N ARG A 159 -1.74 -3.70 -10.80
CA ARG A 159 -3.13 -3.24 -10.80
C ARG A 159 -4.12 -4.38 -10.60
N GLU A 160 -3.91 -5.49 -11.29
CA GLU A 160 -4.73 -6.69 -11.12
C GLU A 160 -4.64 -7.23 -9.68
N SER A 161 -3.42 -7.29 -9.12
CA SER A 161 -3.21 -7.77 -7.76
C SER A 161 -3.93 -6.92 -6.71
N ILE A 162 -3.99 -5.60 -6.91
CA ILE A 162 -4.77 -4.69 -6.07
C ILE A 162 -6.27 -4.92 -6.26
N ALA A 163 -6.74 -5.09 -7.51
CA ALA A 163 -8.15 -5.32 -7.82
C ALA A 163 -8.70 -6.60 -7.19
N LEU A 164 -7.88 -7.63 -7.06
CA LEU A 164 -8.27 -8.90 -6.45
C LEU A 164 -8.59 -8.80 -4.96
N LEU A 165 -8.16 -7.73 -4.26
CA LEU A 165 -8.50 -7.50 -2.86
C LEU A 165 -10.02 -7.57 -2.63
N GLU A 166 -10.79 -6.94 -3.51
CA GLU A 166 -12.25 -6.87 -3.37
C GLU A 166 -12.95 -8.23 -3.50
N LYS A 167 -12.34 -9.14 -4.26
CA LYS A 167 -12.80 -10.53 -4.35
C LYS A 167 -12.35 -11.39 -3.18
N SER A 168 -11.29 -10.97 -2.49
CA SER A 168 -10.63 -11.76 -1.44
C SER A 168 -11.21 -11.51 -0.05
N LEU A 169 -11.75 -10.31 0.21
CA LEU A 169 -12.20 -9.90 1.55
C LEU A 169 -13.48 -9.07 1.50
N PRO A 170 -14.42 -9.28 2.45
CA PRO A 170 -15.55 -8.40 2.63
C PRO A 170 -15.11 -7.01 3.12
N HIS A 171 -15.99 -6.03 3.01
CA HIS A 171 -15.77 -4.63 3.39
C HIS A 171 -14.52 -4.03 2.73
N THR A 172 -14.25 -4.41 1.49
CA THR A 172 -13.19 -3.84 0.66
C THR A 172 -13.75 -3.32 -0.65
N ALA A 173 -13.09 -2.31 -1.21
CA ALA A 173 -13.35 -1.85 -2.58
C ALA A 173 -12.03 -1.40 -3.22
N THR A 174 -12.02 -1.39 -4.54
CA THR A 174 -10.88 -0.89 -5.31
C THR A 174 -11.34 0.16 -6.31
N VAL A 175 -10.54 1.18 -6.50
CA VAL A 175 -10.82 2.24 -7.48
C VAL A 175 -9.73 2.33 -8.52
N VAL A 176 -10.14 2.59 -9.75
CA VAL A 176 -9.25 2.75 -10.90
C VAL A 176 -8.64 4.15 -10.88
N SER A 177 -7.38 4.27 -11.27
CA SER A 177 -6.69 5.55 -11.44
C SER A 177 -5.85 5.62 -12.72
N THR A 178 -6.07 4.69 -13.65
CA THR A 178 -5.28 4.58 -14.89
C THR A 178 -5.31 5.86 -15.71
N ASP A 179 -6.46 6.49 -15.83
CA ASP A 179 -6.68 7.76 -16.55
C ASP A 179 -6.10 9.00 -15.82
N CYS A 180 -5.69 8.85 -14.58
CA CYS A 180 -5.05 9.92 -13.81
C CYS A 180 -3.52 9.90 -13.93
N GLY A 181 -2.95 8.88 -14.60
CA GLY A 181 -1.51 8.68 -14.75
C GLY A 181 -0.89 9.50 -15.87
N LEU A 182 0.42 9.67 -15.79
CA LEU A 182 1.26 10.29 -16.82
C LEU A 182 2.43 9.36 -17.15
N PRO A 183 2.85 9.26 -18.43
CA PRO A 183 3.92 8.34 -18.83
C PRO A 183 5.25 8.59 -18.12
N ASP A 184 5.57 9.85 -17.86
CA ASP A 184 6.87 10.27 -17.32
C ASP A 184 6.82 10.70 -15.84
N GLU A 185 5.65 10.59 -15.18
CA GLU A 185 5.46 10.99 -13.79
C GLU A 185 4.81 9.88 -12.97
N ILE A 186 5.62 9.27 -12.08
CA ILE A 186 5.14 8.20 -11.18
C ILE A 186 4.17 8.70 -10.12
N HIS A 187 4.22 9.99 -9.79
CA HIS A 187 3.34 10.65 -8.83
C HIS A 187 2.39 11.62 -9.57
N PRO A 188 1.36 11.11 -10.26
CA PRO A 188 0.50 11.96 -11.07
C PRO A 188 -0.18 13.03 -10.22
N PRO A 189 -0.23 14.30 -10.67
CA PRO A 189 -0.80 15.40 -9.88
C PRO A 189 -2.32 15.33 -9.78
N LEU A 190 -2.99 14.63 -10.71
CA LEU A 190 -4.44 14.57 -10.81
C LEU A 190 -5.04 13.63 -9.75
N LYS A 191 -5.16 14.11 -8.50
CA LYS A 191 -5.66 13.32 -7.37
C LYS A 191 -7.16 13.47 -7.11
N ARG A 192 -7.78 14.55 -7.61
CA ARG A 192 -9.21 14.83 -7.34
C ARG A 192 -10.14 13.72 -7.84
N PRO A 193 -10.03 13.19 -9.07
CA PRO A 193 -10.88 12.09 -9.52
C PRO A 193 -10.71 10.84 -8.66
N ILE A 194 -9.49 10.53 -8.22
CA ILE A 194 -9.21 9.39 -7.34
C ILE A 194 -9.97 9.57 -6.01
N GLY A 195 -9.89 10.75 -5.41
CA GLY A 195 -10.61 11.06 -4.17
C GLY A 195 -12.13 10.98 -4.33
N GLN A 196 -12.67 11.40 -5.47
CA GLN A 196 -14.09 11.28 -5.79
C GLN A 196 -14.52 9.81 -5.96
N ARG A 197 -13.76 9.00 -6.70
CA ARG A 197 -14.01 7.56 -6.86
C ARG A 197 -13.97 6.82 -5.52
N LEU A 198 -13.01 7.14 -4.67
CA LEU A 198 -12.94 6.60 -3.30
C LEU A 198 -14.17 6.97 -2.48
N ALA A 199 -14.67 8.21 -2.61
CA ALA A 199 -15.87 8.63 -1.92
C ALA A 199 -17.11 7.87 -2.44
N LEU A 200 -17.26 7.70 -3.74
CA LEU A 200 -18.33 6.88 -4.34
C LEU A 200 -18.26 5.43 -3.85
N ALA A 201 -17.07 4.83 -3.82
CA ALA A 201 -16.88 3.47 -3.30
C ALA A 201 -17.24 3.37 -1.81
N ALA A 202 -16.87 4.35 -1.00
CA ALA A 202 -17.24 4.40 0.42
C ALA A 202 -18.75 4.52 0.61
N ARG A 203 -19.40 5.43 -0.11
CA ARG A 203 -20.84 5.65 -0.04
C ARG A 203 -21.62 4.39 -0.40
N SER A 204 -21.24 3.72 -1.48
CA SER A 204 -21.86 2.47 -1.91
C SER A 204 -21.60 1.30 -0.95
N LYS A 205 -20.33 1.04 -0.62
CA LYS A 205 -19.93 -0.20 0.09
C LYS A 205 -19.93 -0.09 1.61
N ILE A 206 -19.74 1.12 2.17
CA ILE A 206 -19.58 1.32 3.60
C ILE A 206 -20.81 2.03 4.20
N TYR A 207 -21.33 3.02 3.51
CA TYR A 207 -22.50 3.78 3.96
C TYR A 207 -23.81 3.22 3.43
N GLY A 208 -23.77 2.23 2.53
CA GLY A 208 -24.95 1.50 2.07
C GLY A 208 -25.90 2.31 1.18
N GLU A 209 -25.40 3.36 0.52
CA GLU A 209 -26.21 4.10 -0.45
C GLU A 209 -26.53 3.19 -1.65
N LYS A 210 -27.83 2.97 -1.87
CA LYS A 210 -28.33 2.15 -2.96
C LYS A 210 -28.23 2.92 -4.28
N ASP A 211 -28.18 2.18 -5.38
CA ASP A 211 -28.18 2.70 -6.75
C ASP A 211 -27.01 3.62 -7.11
N LEU A 212 -25.94 3.57 -6.32
CA LEU A 212 -24.72 4.32 -6.54
C LEU A 212 -23.70 3.45 -7.29
N VAL A 213 -23.41 3.79 -8.53
CA VAL A 213 -22.37 3.14 -9.33
C VAL A 213 -21.02 3.77 -9.00
N TYR A 214 -20.07 2.99 -8.55
CA TYR A 214 -18.70 3.43 -8.28
C TYR A 214 -17.65 2.79 -9.20
N ARG A 215 -18.09 1.82 -10.02
CA ARG A 215 -17.33 1.22 -11.12
C ARG A 215 -18.20 1.26 -12.39
N GLU A 216 -17.58 1.56 -13.48
CA GLU A 216 -18.05 1.27 -14.82
C GLU A 216 -17.30 0.10 -15.43
#